data_aa0614d2ce39c348a863fedf92618f3b
#
_entry.id   aa0614d2ce39c348a863fedf92618f3b
#
_cell.length_a   1.000
_cell.length_b   1.000
_cell.length_c   1.000
_cell.angle_alpha   90.00
_cell.angle_beta   90.00
_cell.angle_gamma   90.00
#
_symmetry.space_group_name_H-M   'P 1'
#
loop_
_entity.id
_entity.type
_entity.pdbx_description
1 polymer ?
#
loop_
_entity_poly.entity_id
_entity_poly.type
_entity_poly.pdbx_seq_one_letter_code
_entity_poly.pdbx_strand_id
1 'polypeptide(L)'
;TRSQGPVVEVLMALDLNSSKSKSAKMKVVDVDHDVATIYVDYMWAYQATQGKDFKITMKQFDNPTTAEAMLRDDWPLWLSAIKAEFDQLKKRGTWVEVDGRLVSKRPLGTKMVLKVKRDPRTSAILKRKARLTVQGFRQIQGYDYTKTTSPVTVYATFLFMIAHALKHGRKLKTMDFAGAFLFPYLKEEIYMKIPQFYEADKKFDNNVMLLLKKSLYGLKQASREWYLALSEALQKIGFEQAKIELDQCLFYHRELDVYLCVHVDDCFLSYMDEASVEEIVRRLTEMNFEFSIVEKLNKGLGLSIKRDDEEIVVSQPTYVDFIEQEFEN
;
A
#
# COMPACT_ATOMS: atom_id res chain seq x y z
N THR A 1 -32.27 13.54 -0.55
CA THR A 1 -32.24 12.12 -0.97
C THR A 1 -30.78 11.70 -1.00
N ARG A 2 -30.37 10.92 0.03
CA ARG A 2 -29.01 10.37 0.15
C ARG A 2 -28.70 9.56 -1.10
N SER A 3 -27.69 9.93 -1.85
CA SER A 3 -27.02 9.00 -2.75
C SER A 3 -26.21 8.04 -1.87
N GLN A 4 -26.84 7.00 -1.37
CA GLN A 4 -26.13 5.87 -0.83
C GLN A 4 -25.32 5.30 -1.99
N GLY A 5 -24.00 5.16 -1.82
CA GLY A 5 -23.18 4.41 -2.75
C GLY A 5 -23.79 3.02 -2.98
N PRO A 6 -23.47 2.32 -4.06
CA PRO A 6 -24.13 1.08 -4.45
C PRO A 6 -24.14 0.10 -3.28
N VAL A 7 -25.35 -0.16 -2.76
CA VAL A 7 -25.60 -1.15 -1.72
C VAL A 7 -25.96 -2.43 -2.43
N VAL A 8 -25.17 -3.47 -2.23
CA VAL A 8 -25.47 -4.80 -2.73
C VAL A 8 -26.40 -5.47 -1.75
N GLU A 9 -27.64 -5.67 -2.14
CA GLU A 9 -28.63 -6.43 -1.37
C GLU A 9 -28.47 -7.92 -1.63
N VAL A 10 -28.22 -8.67 -0.57
CA VAL A 10 -27.98 -10.10 -0.65
C VAL A 10 -29.28 -10.83 -0.25
N LEU A 11 -29.97 -11.42 -1.21
CA LEU A 11 -31.13 -12.28 -0.96
C LEU A 11 -30.67 -13.72 -0.77
N MET A 12 -31.01 -14.31 0.37
CA MET A 12 -30.79 -15.73 0.63
C MET A 12 -32.02 -16.56 0.19
N ALA A 13 -31.81 -17.48 -0.73
CA ALA A 13 -32.74 -18.54 -0.98
C ALA A 13 -32.28 -19.80 -0.22
N LEU A 14 -32.89 -20.07 0.90
CA LEU A 14 -32.72 -21.35 1.61
C LEU A 14 -33.71 -22.38 1.02
N ASP A 15 -33.18 -23.35 0.31
CA ASP A 15 -34.00 -24.56 0.01
C ASP A 15 -33.97 -25.50 1.22
N LEU A 16 -34.98 -25.34 2.07
CA LEU A 16 -35.12 -26.10 3.33
C LEU A 16 -35.48 -27.58 3.13
N ASN A 17 -35.70 -28.02 1.89
CA ASN A 17 -36.22 -29.38 1.60
C ASN A 17 -35.18 -30.38 1.08
N SER A 18 -33.91 -30.01 0.98
CA SER A 18 -32.85 -30.90 0.51
C SER A 18 -31.97 -31.39 1.65
N SER A 19 -32.22 -32.62 2.09
CA SER A 19 -31.46 -33.29 3.16
C SER A 19 -30.02 -33.72 2.77
N LYS A 20 -29.49 -33.28 1.63
CA LYS A 20 -28.20 -33.73 1.09
C LYS A 20 -27.25 -32.67 0.53
N SER A 21 -27.60 -31.41 0.54
CA SER A 21 -26.70 -30.37 0.07
C SER A 21 -26.28 -29.43 1.22
N LYS A 22 -25.00 -29.48 1.60
CA LYS A 22 -24.40 -28.63 2.64
C LYS A 22 -23.89 -27.29 2.11
N SER A 23 -24.35 -26.80 0.99
CA SER A 23 -23.98 -25.53 0.42
C SER A 23 -25.18 -24.66 0.14
N ALA A 24 -25.27 -23.51 0.74
CA ALA A 24 -26.16 -22.44 0.33
C ALA A 24 -25.42 -21.53 -0.64
N LYS A 25 -26.02 -21.27 -1.79
CA LYS A 25 -25.50 -20.27 -2.74
C LYS A 25 -26.22 -18.95 -2.47
N MET A 26 -25.44 -17.91 -2.24
CA MET A 26 -25.94 -16.57 -2.09
C MET A 26 -25.92 -15.90 -3.46
N LYS A 27 -27.09 -15.52 -3.98
CA LYS A 27 -27.19 -14.75 -5.22
C LYS A 27 -27.26 -13.28 -4.87
N VAL A 28 -26.29 -12.51 -5.30
CA VAL A 28 -26.33 -11.06 -5.24
C VAL A 28 -27.22 -10.59 -6.39
N VAL A 29 -28.36 -10.03 -6.05
CA VAL A 29 -29.26 -9.40 -7.03
C VAL A 29 -29.19 -7.92 -6.80
N ASP A 30 -28.53 -7.27 -7.62
CA ASP A 30 -28.72 -5.95 -7.99
C ASP A 30 -27.88 -5.32 -8.68
N VAL A 31 -28.21 -4.47 -9.33
CA VAL A 31 -28.86 -3.35 -9.75
C VAL A 31 -27.96 -2.25 -10.26
N ASP A 32 -27.22 -2.19 -10.95
CA ASP A 32 -26.58 -1.26 -11.85
C ASP A 32 -25.24 -1.78 -12.40
N HIS A 33 -25.35 -2.38 -13.50
CA HIS A 33 -24.43 -2.51 -14.63
C HIS A 33 -23.04 -3.15 -14.47
N ASP A 34 -22.58 -3.54 -13.30
CA ASP A 34 -21.35 -4.38 -13.20
C ASP A 34 -21.39 -5.33 -12.01
N VAL A 35 -22.37 -6.21 -12.02
CA VAL A 35 -22.58 -7.15 -10.91
C VAL A 35 -21.58 -8.29 -10.96
N ALA A 36 -20.65 -8.29 -10.02
CA ALA A 36 -19.96 -9.50 -9.67
C ALA A 36 -20.93 -10.41 -8.88
N THR A 37 -21.36 -11.52 -9.46
CA THR A 37 -22.11 -12.54 -8.76
C THR A 37 -21.19 -13.16 -7.71
N ILE A 38 -21.47 -12.91 -6.42
CA ILE A 38 -20.71 -13.47 -5.31
C ILE A 38 -21.43 -14.72 -4.85
N TYR A 39 -20.77 -15.86 -4.96
CA TYR A 39 -21.18 -17.10 -4.33
C TYR A 39 -20.45 -17.24 -3.00
N VAL A 40 -21.18 -17.52 -1.93
CA VAL A 40 -20.63 -17.67 -0.58
C VAL A 40 -20.99 -19.04 -0.05
N ASP A 41 -20.04 -19.69 0.58
CA ASP A 41 -20.22 -21.01 1.13
C ASP A 41 -21.14 -21.00 2.38
N TYR A 42 -21.73 -22.16 2.70
CA TYR A 42 -22.76 -22.36 3.73
C TYR A 42 -22.42 -21.76 5.11
N MET A 43 -21.18 -21.83 5.53
CA MET A 43 -20.75 -21.31 6.85
C MET A 43 -20.94 -19.80 6.97
N TRP A 44 -20.75 -19.07 5.90
CA TRP A 44 -20.92 -17.63 5.88
C TRP A 44 -22.41 -17.25 5.84
N ALA A 45 -23.17 -17.96 5.01
CA ALA A 45 -24.62 -17.82 4.95
C ALA A 45 -25.26 -18.16 6.31
N TYR A 46 -24.76 -19.17 7.02
CA TYR A 46 -25.23 -19.55 8.35
C TYR A 46 -24.97 -18.49 9.42
N GLN A 47 -23.80 -17.84 9.41
CA GLN A 47 -23.51 -16.71 10.31
C GLN A 47 -24.34 -15.47 9.99
N ALA A 48 -24.67 -15.23 8.72
CA ALA A 48 -25.50 -14.11 8.28
C ALA A 48 -27.01 -14.34 8.59
N THR A 49 -27.47 -15.58 8.61
CA THR A 49 -28.89 -15.96 8.87
C THR A 49 -29.32 -15.85 10.33
N GLN A 50 -28.47 -15.45 11.23
CA GLN A 50 -28.86 -15.15 12.62
C GLN A 50 -29.77 -13.90 12.72
N GLY A 51 -30.57 -13.64 11.69
CA GLY A 51 -31.71 -12.71 11.73
C GLY A 51 -31.38 -11.24 11.48
N LYS A 52 -30.28 -10.93 10.80
CA LYS A 52 -29.97 -9.56 10.36
C LYS A 52 -29.72 -9.51 8.85
N ASP A 53 -30.37 -8.58 8.17
CA ASP A 53 -30.05 -8.24 6.78
C ASP A 53 -28.57 -7.94 6.65
N PHE A 54 -27.85 -8.75 5.87
CA PHE A 54 -26.43 -8.58 5.69
C PHE A 54 -26.15 -7.72 4.46
N LYS A 55 -25.71 -6.48 4.66
CA LYS A 55 -25.34 -5.56 3.58
C LYS A 55 -23.81 -5.51 3.47
N ILE A 56 -23.25 -6.05 2.38
CA ILE A 56 -21.82 -5.88 2.06
C ILE A 56 -21.65 -4.56 1.32
N THR A 57 -20.91 -3.64 1.89
CA THR A 57 -20.54 -2.42 1.19
C THR A 57 -19.43 -2.70 0.18
N MET A 58 -19.33 -1.90 -0.90
CA MET A 58 -18.21 -1.99 -1.85
C MET A 58 -16.85 -1.93 -1.15
N LYS A 59 -16.75 -1.15 -0.08
CA LYS A 59 -15.53 -1.07 0.73
C LYS A 59 -15.17 -2.41 1.38
N GLN A 60 -16.14 -3.17 1.89
CA GLN A 60 -15.92 -4.51 2.45
C GLN A 60 -15.61 -5.53 1.35
N PHE A 61 -16.29 -5.42 0.21
CA PHE A 61 -16.00 -6.26 -0.95
C PHE A 61 -14.55 -6.07 -1.44
N ASP A 62 -14.07 -4.84 -1.51
CA ASP A 62 -12.75 -4.51 -2.00
C ASP A 62 -11.62 -4.75 -0.98
N ASN A 63 -11.96 -4.90 0.30
CA ASN A 63 -10.99 -5.13 1.37
C ASN A 63 -11.44 -6.29 2.28
N PRO A 64 -11.58 -7.51 1.74
CA PRO A 64 -12.02 -8.66 2.53
C PRO A 64 -10.96 -9.04 3.57
N THR A 65 -11.40 -9.60 4.66
CA THR A 65 -10.52 -10.40 5.51
C THR A 65 -10.10 -11.67 4.78
N THR A 66 -9.04 -12.31 5.25
CA THR A 66 -8.60 -13.59 4.66
C THR A 66 -9.68 -14.65 4.75
N ALA A 67 -10.40 -14.72 5.89
CA ALA A 67 -11.49 -15.67 6.08
C ALA A 67 -12.63 -15.42 5.08
N GLU A 68 -13.05 -14.18 4.89
CA GLU A 68 -14.06 -13.82 3.90
C GLU A 68 -13.63 -14.14 2.47
N ALA A 69 -12.36 -13.84 2.13
CA ALA A 69 -11.82 -14.14 0.80
C ALA A 69 -11.79 -15.65 0.50
N MET A 70 -11.49 -16.49 1.50
CA MET A 70 -11.47 -17.95 1.35
C MET A 70 -12.84 -18.54 1.04
N LEU A 71 -13.91 -17.85 1.41
CA LEU A 71 -15.30 -18.29 1.16
C LEU A 71 -15.84 -17.81 -0.20
N ARG A 72 -15.07 -17.06 -0.96
CA ARG A 72 -15.49 -16.45 -2.24
C ARG A 72 -15.02 -17.30 -3.42
N ASP A 73 -15.79 -17.29 -4.49
CA ASP A 73 -15.44 -17.98 -5.76
C ASP A 73 -14.13 -17.44 -6.35
N ASP A 74 -13.77 -16.20 -6.05
CA ASP A 74 -12.54 -15.59 -6.51
C ASP A 74 -11.31 -15.90 -5.62
N TRP A 75 -11.45 -16.82 -4.66
CA TRP A 75 -10.35 -17.25 -3.78
C TRP A 75 -9.06 -17.66 -4.53
N PRO A 76 -9.12 -18.41 -5.64
CA PRO A 76 -7.89 -18.75 -6.38
C PRO A 76 -7.09 -17.53 -6.83
N LEU A 77 -7.75 -16.41 -7.15
CA LEU A 77 -7.09 -15.16 -7.54
C LEU A 77 -6.45 -14.46 -6.32
N TRP A 78 -7.09 -14.54 -5.17
CA TRP A 78 -6.51 -14.07 -3.91
C TRP A 78 -5.32 -14.91 -3.48
N LEU A 79 -5.40 -16.22 -3.59
CA LEU A 79 -4.30 -17.12 -3.29
C LEU A 79 -3.09 -16.86 -4.20
N SER A 80 -3.33 -16.59 -5.48
CA SER A 80 -2.28 -16.19 -6.42
C SER A 80 -1.62 -14.88 -5.99
N ALA A 81 -2.40 -13.87 -5.56
CA ALA A 81 -1.86 -12.62 -5.06
C ALA A 81 -1.03 -12.81 -3.76
N ILE A 82 -1.48 -13.70 -2.86
CA ILE A 82 -0.75 -14.05 -1.63
C ILE A 82 0.58 -14.74 -1.95
N LYS A 83 0.58 -15.69 -2.89
CA LYS A 83 1.81 -16.37 -3.34
C LYS A 83 2.79 -15.36 -3.94
N ALA A 84 2.32 -14.47 -4.83
CA ALA A 84 3.15 -13.43 -5.43
C ALA A 84 3.77 -12.49 -4.38
N GLU A 85 3.04 -12.16 -3.31
CA GLU A 85 3.59 -11.37 -2.20
C GLU A 85 4.71 -12.12 -1.48
N PHE A 86 4.53 -13.40 -1.15
CA PHE A 86 5.58 -14.22 -0.52
C PHE A 86 6.80 -14.39 -1.42
N ASP A 87 6.61 -14.60 -2.72
CA ASP A 87 7.71 -14.75 -3.68
C ASP A 87 8.53 -13.46 -3.77
N GLN A 88 7.87 -12.29 -3.77
CA GLN A 88 8.54 -10.99 -3.72
C GLN A 88 9.33 -10.81 -2.43
N LEU A 89 8.76 -11.14 -1.28
CA LEU A 89 9.42 -11.00 0.02
C LEU A 89 10.63 -11.96 0.14
N LYS A 90 10.51 -13.20 -0.36
CA LYS A 90 11.61 -14.17 -0.43
C LYS A 90 12.74 -13.67 -1.34
N LYS A 91 12.40 -13.23 -2.56
CA LYS A 91 13.37 -12.68 -3.51
C LYS A 91 14.18 -11.53 -2.91
N ARG A 92 13.54 -10.71 -2.07
CA ARG A 92 14.19 -9.59 -1.37
C ARG A 92 15.03 -10.03 -0.15
N GLY A 93 14.97 -11.29 0.25
CA GLY A 93 15.65 -11.78 1.46
C GLY A 93 15.14 -11.12 2.74
N THR A 94 13.81 -10.95 2.84
CA THR A 94 13.18 -10.17 3.93
C THR A 94 13.40 -10.79 5.29
N TRP A 95 13.52 -12.14 5.38
CA TRP A 95 13.75 -12.87 6.63
C TRP A 95 14.58 -14.14 6.43
N VAL A 96 14.99 -14.72 7.56
CA VAL A 96 15.57 -16.06 7.64
C VAL A 96 14.81 -16.87 8.68
N GLU A 97 14.70 -18.20 8.46
CA GLU A 97 14.14 -19.13 9.45
C GLU A 97 15.16 -19.35 10.58
N VAL A 98 14.68 -19.36 11.81
CA VAL A 98 15.48 -19.58 13.02
C VAL A 98 14.77 -20.51 13.99
N ASP A 99 15.52 -21.20 14.83
CA ASP A 99 14.98 -21.99 15.92
C ASP A 99 14.57 -21.09 17.09
N GLY A 100 13.29 -20.97 17.34
CA GLY A 100 12.73 -20.12 18.40
C GLY A 100 13.11 -20.57 19.81
N ARG A 101 13.59 -21.80 20.01
CA ARG A 101 14.14 -22.26 21.32
C ARG A 101 15.40 -21.51 21.70
N LEU A 102 16.11 -20.96 20.71
CA LEU A 102 17.34 -20.19 20.90
C LEU A 102 17.08 -18.69 21.01
N VAL A 103 15.80 -18.27 20.92
CA VAL A 103 15.41 -16.87 20.88
C VAL A 103 14.69 -16.49 22.17
N SER A 104 15.19 -15.47 22.86
CA SER A 104 14.54 -14.93 24.07
C SER A 104 13.44 -13.90 23.74
N LYS A 105 13.46 -13.32 22.53
CA LYS A 105 12.50 -12.31 22.12
C LYS A 105 11.16 -12.92 21.66
N ARG A 106 10.06 -12.27 22.09
CA ARG A 106 8.71 -12.67 21.69
C ARG A 106 8.48 -12.37 20.20
N PRO A 107 8.05 -13.34 19.38
CA PRO A 107 7.74 -13.10 17.99
C PRO A 107 6.44 -12.30 17.83
N LEU A 108 6.44 -11.36 16.90
CA LEU A 108 5.28 -10.59 16.51
C LEU A 108 4.33 -11.44 15.66
N GLY A 109 3.03 -11.17 15.78
CA GLY A 109 2.04 -11.75 14.89
C GLY A 109 2.07 -11.08 13.51
N THR A 110 1.46 -11.74 12.54
CA THR A 110 1.31 -11.22 11.17
C THR A 110 -0.16 -11.15 10.78
N LYS A 111 -0.45 -10.37 9.74
CA LYS A 111 -1.77 -10.29 9.11
C LYS A 111 -1.59 -10.13 7.61
N MET A 112 -2.35 -10.90 6.84
CA MET A 112 -2.48 -10.68 5.40
C MET A 112 -3.55 -9.61 5.16
N VAL A 113 -3.19 -8.51 4.48
CA VAL A 113 -4.10 -7.45 4.08
C VAL A 113 -4.40 -7.61 2.60
N LEU A 114 -5.68 -7.79 2.29
CA LEU A 114 -6.19 -7.99 0.94
C LEU A 114 -6.88 -6.72 0.46
N LYS A 115 -6.65 -6.34 -0.80
CA LYS A 115 -7.26 -5.15 -1.40
C LYS A 115 -7.46 -5.33 -2.91
N VAL A 116 -8.66 -5.00 -3.40
CA VAL A 116 -8.94 -4.83 -4.82
C VAL A 116 -8.42 -3.46 -5.26
N LYS A 117 -7.68 -3.41 -6.36
CA LYS A 117 -7.38 -2.17 -7.08
C LYS A 117 -8.34 -2.03 -8.26
N ARG A 118 -9.02 -0.90 -8.33
CA ARG A 118 -9.94 -0.57 -9.41
C ARG A 118 -9.40 0.55 -10.29
N ASP A 119 -9.85 0.56 -11.53
CA ASP A 119 -9.66 1.69 -12.42
C ASP A 119 -10.49 2.88 -11.89
N PRO A 120 -9.90 4.06 -11.69
CA PRO A 120 -10.61 5.22 -11.14
C PRO A 120 -11.73 5.76 -12.02
N ARG A 121 -11.70 5.48 -13.35
CA ARG A 121 -12.68 5.99 -14.31
C ARG A 121 -13.79 4.99 -14.57
N THR A 122 -13.44 3.72 -14.70
CA THR A 122 -14.38 2.66 -15.09
C THR A 122 -14.86 1.82 -13.91
N SER A 123 -14.26 1.98 -12.72
CA SER A 123 -14.47 1.12 -11.55
C SER A 123 -14.15 -0.37 -11.77
N ALA A 124 -13.64 -0.74 -12.94
CA ALA A 124 -13.27 -2.11 -13.26
C ALA A 124 -12.16 -2.63 -12.34
N ILE A 125 -12.23 -3.91 -11.98
CA ILE A 125 -11.18 -4.55 -11.16
C ILE A 125 -9.92 -4.71 -12.00
N LEU A 126 -8.87 -3.97 -11.64
CA LEU A 126 -7.56 -4.07 -12.27
C LEU A 126 -6.72 -5.20 -11.66
N LYS A 127 -6.76 -5.33 -10.34
CA LYS A 127 -5.85 -6.25 -9.65
C LYS A 127 -6.32 -6.54 -8.23
N ARG A 128 -6.17 -7.78 -7.80
CA ARG A 128 -6.20 -8.17 -6.39
C ARG A 128 -4.80 -8.05 -5.83
N LYS A 129 -4.65 -7.37 -4.71
CA LYS A 129 -3.36 -7.13 -4.06
C LYS A 129 -3.38 -7.71 -2.65
N ALA A 130 -2.36 -8.50 -2.33
CA ALA A 130 -2.07 -8.96 -0.97
C ALA A 130 -0.86 -8.23 -0.43
N ARG A 131 -0.82 -7.97 0.88
CA ARG A 131 0.33 -7.46 1.61
C ARG A 131 0.47 -8.19 2.94
N LEU A 132 1.62 -8.77 3.17
CA LEU A 132 1.97 -9.27 4.49
C LEU A 132 2.33 -8.12 5.41
N THR A 133 1.64 -8.01 6.55
CA THR A 133 1.91 -6.97 7.55
C THR A 133 2.26 -7.60 8.90
N VAL A 134 3.22 -6.99 9.61
CA VAL A 134 3.54 -7.35 10.98
C VAL A 134 2.63 -6.56 11.93
N GLN A 135 2.24 -7.17 13.05
CA GLN A 135 1.45 -6.51 14.09
C GLN A 135 2.33 -5.57 14.94
N GLY A 136 2.82 -4.49 14.34
CA GLY A 136 3.73 -3.52 14.96
C GLY A 136 3.14 -2.80 16.18
N PHE A 137 1.82 -2.81 16.37
CA PHE A 137 1.19 -2.29 17.58
C PHE A 137 1.61 -3.05 18.85
N ARG A 138 2.16 -4.27 18.68
CA ARG A 138 2.72 -5.11 19.76
C ARG A 138 4.20 -4.86 20.04
N GLN A 139 4.86 -4.02 19.24
CA GLN A 139 6.26 -3.66 19.45
C GLN A 139 6.42 -2.79 20.70
N ILE A 140 7.49 -3.02 21.43
CA ILE A 140 7.87 -2.34 22.68
C ILE A 140 8.99 -1.36 22.37
N GLN A 141 8.81 -0.09 22.72
CA GLN A 141 9.84 0.94 22.57
C GLN A 141 11.05 0.64 23.47
N GLY A 142 12.25 0.86 22.94
CA GLY A 142 13.50 0.55 23.60
C GLY A 142 13.93 -0.91 23.49
N TYR A 143 13.03 -1.80 22.98
CA TYR A 143 13.29 -3.21 22.81
C TYR A 143 13.19 -3.67 21.35
N ASP A 144 12.11 -3.29 20.65
CA ASP A 144 11.87 -3.63 19.24
C ASP A 144 12.14 -2.45 18.30
N TYR A 145 12.15 -1.25 18.82
CA TYR A 145 12.46 -0.03 18.07
C TYR A 145 12.84 1.10 19.04
N THR A 146 13.57 2.11 18.54
CA THR A 146 13.96 3.28 19.32
C THR A 146 13.22 4.53 18.85
N LYS A 147 13.19 4.80 17.55
CA LYS A 147 12.58 5.97 16.92
C LYS A 147 11.68 5.55 15.77
N THR A 148 10.55 6.25 15.63
CA THR A 148 9.56 5.97 14.58
C THR A 148 9.26 7.18 13.69
N THR A 149 9.62 8.38 14.13
CA THR A 149 9.34 9.61 13.38
C THR A 149 10.04 9.58 12.02
N SER A 150 9.25 9.69 10.98
CA SER A 150 9.69 9.85 9.60
C SER A 150 9.27 11.23 9.11
N PRO A 151 10.17 12.05 8.59
CA PRO A 151 9.77 13.28 7.92
C PRO A 151 8.89 12.97 6.71
N VAL A 152 7.99 13.89 6.40
CA VAL A 152 7.25 13.93 5.15
C VAL A 152 7.33 15.34 4.62
N THR A 153 7.28 15.51 3.30
CA THR A 153 7.37 16.85 2.71
C THR A 153 6.28 17.76 3.23
N VAL A 154 6.64 19.00 3.51
CA VAL A 154 5.71 20.03 3.92
C VAL A 154 4.86 20.45 2.71
N TYR A 155 3.56 20.60 2.91
CA TYR A 155 2.64 20.96 1.83
C TYR A 155 3.06 22.24 1.10
N ALA A 156 3.53 23.25 1.84
CA ALA A 156 4.03 24.49 1.28
C ALA A 156 5.25 24.28 0.37
N THR A 157 6.16 23.36 0.72
CA THR A 157 7.33 23.01 -0.11
C THR A 157 6.90 22.39 -1.43
N PHE A 158 5.90 21.51 -1.40
CA PHE A 158 5.38 20.91 -2.62
C PHE A 158 4.73 21.94 -3.54
N LEU A 159 3.90 22.85 -3.00
CA LEU A 159 3.31 23.94 -3.77
C LEU A 159 4.39 24.91 -4.31
N PHE A 160 5.40 25.22 -3.49
CA PHE A 160 6.54 26.03 -3.94
C PHE A 160 7.25 25.37 -5.13
N MET A 161 7.51 24.07 -5.07
CA MET A 161 8.15 23.33 -6.17
C MET A 161 7.31 23.42 -7.47
N ILE A 162 5.99 23.34 -7.39
CA ILE A 162 5.09 23.48 -8.53
C ILE A 162 5.16 24.91 -9.10
N ALA A 163 5.06 25.93 -8.23
CA ALA A 163 5.12 27.33 -8.65
C ALA A 163 6.50 27.69 -9.23
N HIS A 164 7.58 27.19 -8.61
CA HIS A 164 8.94 27.34 -9.10
C HIS A 164 9.12 26.70 -10.48
N ALA A 165 8.53 25.53 -10.68
CA ALA A 165 8.59 24.84 -11.97
C ALA A 165 7.87 25.63 -13.07
N LEU A 166 6.71 26.22 -12.80
CA LEU A 166 6.02 27.09 -13.75
C LEU A 166 6.86 28.32 -14.08
N LYS A 167 7.31 29.05 -13.06
CA LYS A 167 8.08 30.29 -13.21
C LYS A 167 9.34 30.12 -14.07
N HIS A 168 10.00 28.96 -13.94
CA HIS A 168 11.29 28.70 -14.61
C HIS A 168 11.18 27.73 -15.79
N GLY A 169 9.97 27.38 -16.26
CA GLY A 169 9.76 26.47 -17.38
C GLY A 169 10.22 25.04 -17.12
N ARG A 170 10.34 24.65 -15.83
CA ARG A 170 10.82 23.31 -15.45
C ARG A 170 9.76 22.25 -15.65
N LYS A 171 10.17 21.03 -15.97
CA LYS A 171 9.30 19.86 -16.07
C LYS A 171 9.09 19.23 -14.70
N LEU A 172 7.97 18.48 -14.58
CA LEU A 172 7.60 17.79 -13.35
C LEU A 172 7.31 16.31 -13.63
N LYS A 173 7.91 15.42 -12.86
CA LYS A 173 7.65 13.97 -12.89
C LYS A 173 7.42 13.43 -11.48
N THR A 174 6.81 12.25 -11.40
CA THR A 174 6.72 11.48 -10.16
C THR A 174 7.52 10.20 -10.28
N MET A 175 8.26 9.86 -9.24
CA MET A 175 8.93 8.57 -9.08
C MET A 175 8.26 7.82 -7.93
N ASP A 176 7.71 6.64 -8.20
CA ASP A 176 7.01 5.77 -7.24
C ASP A 176 7.89 4.55 -6.94
N PHE A 177 8.35 4.42 -5.68
CA PHE A 177 9.24 3.35 -5.26
C PHE A 177 8.47 2.07 -4.92
N ALA A 178 8.72 1.01 -5.68
CA ALA A 178 8.09 -0.28 -5.49
C ALA A 178 8.57 -0.97 -4.20
N GLY A 179 7.66 -1.12 -3.22
CA GLY A 179 7.99 -1.80 -1.96
C GLY A 179 9.01 -1.04 -1.12
N ALA A 180 8.89 0.27 -1.06
CA ALA A 180 9.73 1.18 -0.29
C ALA A 180 10.06 0.64 1.12
N PHE A 181 9.05 0.22 1.88
CA PHE A 181 9.25 -0.33 3.23
C PHE A 181 9.96 -1.69 3.29
N LEU A 182 10.14 -2.35 2.16
CA LEU A 182 10.82 -3.65 2.05
C LEU A 182 12.31 -3.52 1.68
N PHE A 183 12.76 -2.30 1.45
CA PHE A 183 14.15 -2.04 1.02
C PHE A 183 15.13 -2.00 2.20
N PRO A 184 14.88 -1.25 3.30
CA PRO A 184 15.88 -1.03 4.34
C PRO A 184 16.16 -2.29 5.15
N TYR A 185 17.42 -2.50 5.50
CA TYR A 185 17.81 -3.48 6.50
C TYR A 185 17.44 -2.99 7.91
N LEU A 186 16.97 -3.91 8.75
CA LEU A 186 16.71 -3.63 10.15
C LEU A 186 18.02 -3.70 10.97
N LYS A 187 18.14 -2.79 11.92
CA LYS A 187 19.22 -2.80 12.90
C LYS A 187 18.85 -3.62 14.14
N GLU A 188 17.57 -3.59 14.48
CA GLU A 188 17.03 -4.34 15.62
C GLU A 188 16.67 -5.77 15.20
N GLU A 189 16.89 -6.71 16.09
CA GLU A 189 16.41 -8.08 15.93
C GLU A 189 14.91 -8.15 16.19
N ILE A 190 14.13 -8.38 15.13
CA ILE A 190 12.68 -8.53 15.18
C ILE A 190 12.31 -9.91 14.65
N TYR A 191 11.57 -10.64 15.46
CA TYR A 191 11.09 -11.98 15.15
C TYR A 191 9.60 -11.94 14.84
N MET A 192 9.15 -12.71 13.88
CA MET A 192 7.73 -12.89 13.60
C MET A 192 7.35 -14.37 13.56
N LYS A 193 6.10 -14.66 13.88
CA LYS A 193 5.52 -15.99 13.71
C LYS A 193 5.46 -16.35 12.24
N ILE A 194 5.50 -17.65 11.95
CA ILE A 194 5.22 -18.13 10.58
C ILE A 194 3.88 -17.58 10.12
N PRO A 195 3.83 -16.82 9.00
CA PRO A 195 2.58 -16.30 8.47
C PRO A 195 1.67 -17.39 7.94
N GLN A 196 0.36 -17.17 8.01
CA GLN A 196 -0.60 -18.03 7.35
C GLN A 196 -0.32 -18.06 5.82
N PHE A 197 -0.44 -19.21 5.19
CA PHE A 197 -0.14 -19.49 3.77
C PHE A 197 1.34 -19.41 3.37
N TYR A 198 2.25 -19.13 4.29
CA TYR A 198 3.67 -19.19 4.00
C TYR A 198 4.08 -20.66 3.81
N GLU A 199 4.55 -21.02 2.59
CA GLU A 199 4.89 -22.41 2.24
C GLU A 199 3.85 -23.41 2.74
N ALA A 200 2.61 -23.25 2.28
CA ALA A 200 1.44 -23.97 2.80
C ALA A 200 1.60 -25.50 2.78
N ASP A 201 2.44 -26.02 1.90
CA ASP A 201 2.73 -27.48 1.79
C ASP A 201 3.83 -27.95 2.77
N LYS A 202 4.54 -27.02 3.42
CA LYS A 202 5.60 -27.32 4.39
C LYS A 202 5.04 -27.34 5.80
N LYS A 203 5.25 -28.45 6.52
CA LYS A 203 5.00 -28.50 7.97
C LYS A 203 6.18 -27.88 8.69
N PHE A 204 5.96 -26.76 9.35
CA PHE A 204 6.94 -26.15 10.23
C PHE A 204 6.87 -26.77 11.62
N ASP A 205 8.03 -26.96 12.25
CA ASP A 205 8.09 -27.20 13.70
C ASP A 205 7.51 -25.97 14.41
N ASN A 206 6.75 -26.21 15.49
CA ASN A 206 6.13 -25.14 16.31
C ASN A 206 7.14 -24.14 16.87
N ASN A 207 8.42 -24.52 16.90
CA ASN A 207 9.52 -23.69 17.38
C ASN A 207 10.14 -22.81 16.27
N VAL A 208 9.78 -22.98 15.00
CA VAL A 208 10.33 -22.15 13.90
C VAL A 208 9.75 -20.74 13.96
N MET A 209 10.63 -19.75 13.91
CA MET A 209 10.32 -18.33 13.81
C MET A 209 11.04 -17.72 12.61
N LEU A 210 10.61 -16.54 12.19
CA LEU A 210 11.25 -15.79 11.13
C LEU A 210 11.92 -14.54 11.71
N LEU A 211 13.25 -14.47 11.58
CA LEU A 211 14.02 -13.26 11.92
C LEU A 211 13.99 -12.30 10.73
N LEU A 212 13.40 -11.14 10.90
CA LEU A 212 13.37 -10.10 9.90
C LEU A 212 14.78 -9.52 9.67
N LYS A 213 15.24 -9.55 8.44
CA LYS A 213 16.47 -8.88 7.98
C LYS A 213 16.20 -7.52 7.42
N LYS A 214 15.04 -7.35 6.78
CA LYS A 214 14.58 -6.09 6.21
C LYS A 214 13.29 -5.63 6.86
N SER A 215 13.03 -4.35 6.72
CA SER A 215 11.77 -3.75 7.16
C SER A 215 10.58 -4.38 6.43
N LEU A 216 9.43 -4.38 7.08
CA LEU A 216 8.19 -4.95 6.56
C LEU A 216 7.01 -4.04 6.93
N TYR A 217 5.97 -4.07 6.10
CA TYR A 217 4.74 -3.33 6.38
C TYR A 217 4.21 -3.62 7.78
N GLY A 218 3.77 -2.57 8.46
CA GLY A 218 3.19 -2.63 9.79
C GLY A 218 4.19 -2.48 10.94
N LEU A 219 5.50 -2.53 10.71
CA LEU A 219 6.49 -2.15 11.72
C LEU A 219 6.43 -0.64 12.00
N LYS A 220 6.55 -0.25 13.27
CA LYS A 220 6.47 1.14 13.69
C LYS A 220 7.58 2.02 13.09
N GLN A 221 8.79 1.47 12.91
CA GLN A 221 9.94 2.17 12.34
C GLN A 221 10.03 2.08 10.80
N ALA A 222 9.16 1.34 10.11
CA ALA A 222 9.30 1.08 8.67
C ALA A 222 9.44 2.35 7.82
N SER A 223 8.59 3.35 8.05
CA SER A 223 8.64 4.62 7.32
C SER A 223 9.94 5.38 7.59
N ARG A 224 10.42 5.35 8.84
CA ARG A 224 11.68 6.00 9.22
C ARG A 224 12.88 5.33 8.56
N GLU A 225 12.96 3.99 8.62
CA GLU A 225 14.07 3.24 8.02
C GLU A 225 14.10 3.45 6.50
N TRP A 226 12.94 3.50 5.85
CA TRP A 226 12.83 3.85 4.44
C TRP A 226 13.35 5.26 4.14
N TYR A 227 12.87 6.27 4.88
CA TYR A 227 13.33 7.65 4.69
C TYR A 227 14.86 7.77 4.85
N LEU A 228 15.43 7.12 5.87
CA LEU A 228 16.87 7.15 6.09
C LEU A 228 17.64 6.48 4.94
N ALA A 229 17.18 5.32 4.47
CA ALA A 229 17.82 4.61 3.37
C ALA A 229 17.77 5.42 2.06
N LEU A 230 16.61 6.02 1.76
CA LEU A 230 16.47 6.86 0.55
C LEU A 230 17.28 8.14 0.67
N SER A 231 17.25 8.84 1.83
CA SER A 231 18.02 10.05 2.07
C SER A 231 19.53 9.82 1.91
N GLU A 232 20.02 8.71 2.49
CA GLU A 232 21.44 8.32 2.34
C GLU A 232 21.79 8.03 0.87
N ALA A 233 20.92 7.34 0.14
CA ALA A 233 21.13 7.04 -1.27
C ALA A 233 21.16 8.32 -2.12
N LEU A 234 20.21 9.23 -1.90
CA LEU A 234 20.16 10.51 -2.59
C LEU A 234 21.43 11.34 -2.35
N GLN A 235 21.91 11.40 -1.12
CA GLN A 235 23.17 12.09 -0.80
C GLN A 235 24.38 11.45 -1.47
N LYS A 236 24.45 10.11 -1.52
CA LYS A 236 25.52 9.37 -2.21
C LYS A 236 25.59 9.67 -3.71
N ILE A 237 24.46 9.92 -4.33
CA ILE A 237 24.41 10.25 -5.77
C ILE A 237 24.52 11.75 -6.05
N GLY A 238 24.77 12.59 -5.03
CA GLY A 238 25.09 14.01 -5.18
C GLY A 238 23.98 15.00 -4.83
N PHE A 239 22.85 14.53 -4.26
CA PHE A 239 21.85 15.47 -3.75
C PHE A 239 22.29 16.09 -2.42
N GLU A 240 22.05 17.37 -2.29
CA GLU A 240 22.13 18.12 -1.05
C GLU A 240 20.74 18.19 -0.41
N GLN A 241 20.62 17.84 0.86
CA GLN A 241 19.35 17.95 1.60
C GLN A 241 19.16 19.40 2.06
N ALA A 242 17.93 19.92 1.94
CA ALA A 242 17.61 21.22 2.48
C ALA A 242 17.78 21.26 4.01
N LYS A 243 18.00 22.47 4.56
CA LYS A 243 18.12 22.65 6.00
C LYS A 243 16.85 22.19 6.72
N ILE A 244 17.01 21.66 7.93
CA ILE A 244 15.93 21.08 8.74
C ILE A 244 14.82 22.10 9.02
N GLU A 245 15.14 23.38 9.13
CA GLU A 245 14.19 24.47 9.37
C GLU A 245 13.28 24.75 8.18
N LEU A 246 13.69 24.30 6.98
CA LEU A 246 12.89 24.44 5.76
C LEU A 246 12.05 23.19 5.55
N ASP A 247 12.66 22.13 5.05
CA ASP A 247 12.01 20.84 4.82
C ASP A 247 13.07 19.74 4.63
N GLN A 248 13.13 18.78 5.53
CA GLN A 248 14.07 17.66 5.44
C GLN A 248 13.79 16.74 4.24
N CYS A 249 12.61 16.84 3.63
CA CYS A 249 12.24 16.03 2.48
C CYS A 249 12.51 16.71 1.14
N LEU A 250 13.06 17.91 1.15
CA LEU A 250 13.49 18.62 -0.05
C LEU A 250 14.98 18.36 -0.29
N PHE A 251 15.31 17.93 -1.50
CA PHE A 251 16.68 17.66 -1.97
C PHE A 251 16.94 18.43 -3.26
N TYR A 252 18.20 18.85 -3.46
CA TYR A 252 18.63 19.54 -4.68
C TYR A 252 19.95 18.95 -5.18
N HIS A 253 20.01 18.58 -6.44
CA HIS A 253 21.23 18.15 -7.11
C HIS A 253 21.77 19.32 -7.93
N ARG A 254 22.88 19.93 -7.47
CA ARG A 254 23.42 21.15 -8.02
C ARG A 254 23.88 21.00 -9.48
N GLU A 255 24.64 19.94 -9.78
CA GLU A 255 25.21 19.73 -11.12
C GLU A 255 24.13 19.35 -12.15
N LEU A 256 23.16 18.53 -11.76
CA LEU A 256 22.07 18.07 -12.64
C LEU A 256 20.89 19.05 -12.66
N ASP A 257 20.91 20.06 -11.82
CA ASP A 257 19.81 21.02 -11.62
C ASP A 257 18.45 20.35 -11.44
N VAL A 258 18.36 19.44 -10.48
CA VAL A 258 17.12 18.69 -10.17
C VAL A 258 16.74 18.93 -8.71
N TYR A 259 15.51 19.39 -8.49
CA TYR A 259 14.86 19.36 -7.17
C TYR A 259 14.07 18.05 -7.01
N LEU A 260 14.13 17.47 -5.82
CA LEU A 260 13.40 16.26 -5.48
C LEU A 260 12.76 16.44 -4.11
N CYS A 261 11.45 16.18 -4.06
CA CYS A 261 10.64 16.25 -2.86
C CYS A 261 10.16 14.84 -2.50
N VAL A 262 10.43 14.37 -1.27
CA VAL A 262 10.13 13.01 -0.81
C VAL A 262 8.86 13.02 0.03
N HIS A 263 7.87 12.23 -0.35
CA HIS A 263 6.67 11.99 0.46
C HIS A 263 6.39 10.49 0.58
N VAL A 264 6.95 9.88 1.62
CA VAL A 264 6.91 8.43 1.87
C VAL A 264 7.51 7.64 0.70
N ASP A 265 6.69 6.96 -0.10
CA ASP A 265 7.06 6.20 -1.30
C ASP A 265 6.96 7.02 -2.61
N ASP A 266 6.29 8.17 -2.57
CA ASP A 266 6.21 9.10 -3.70
C ASP A 266 7.35 10.12 -3.65
N CYS A 267 8.04 10.30 -4.77
CA CYS A 267 9.01 11.36 -4.96
C CYS A 267 8.61 12.23 -6.14
N PHE A 268 8.67 13.54 -5.96
CA PHE A 268 8.32 14.53 -6.98
C PHE A 268 9.59 15.21 -7.46
N LEU A 269 9.84 15.17 -8.77
CA LEU A 269 11.01 15.76 -9.41
C LEU A 269 10.62 17.02 -10.16
N SER A 270 11.46 18.06 -10.04
CA SER A 270 11.43 19.29 -10.85
C SER A 270 12.78 19.46 -11.53
N TYR A 271 12.83 19.48 -12.86
CA TYR A 271 14.04 19.39 -13.65
C TYR A 271 13.92 20.17 -14.96
N MET A 272 15.06 20.48 -15.59
CA MET A 272 15.12 21.14 -16.90
C MET A 272 15.40 20.13 -18.01
N ASP A 273 16.38 19.25 -17.83
CA ASP A 273 16.88 18.33 -18.84
C ASP A 273 16.52 16.87 -18.50
N GLU A 274 16.00 16.15 -19.49
CA GLU A 274 15.67 14.71 -19.38
C GLU A 274 16.91 13.86 -19.05
N ALA A 275 18.07 14.19 -19.63
CA ALA A 275 19.32 13.48 -19.35
C ALA A 275 19.70 13.52 -17.87
N SER A 276 19.37 14.61 -17.17
CA SER A 276 19.56 14.70 -15.71
C SER A 276 18.73 13.68 -14.94
N VAL A 277 17.49 13.46 -15.35
CA VAL A 277 16.61 12.44 -14.72
C VAL A 277 17.09 11.03 -15.06
N GLU A 278 17.48 10.78 -16.31
CA GLU A 278 18.03 9.49 -16.73
C GLU A 278 19.29 9.11 -15.93
N GLU A 279 20.17 10.07 -15.65
CA GLU A 279 21.35 9.85 -14.83
C GLU A 279 21.00 9.50 -13.38
N ILE A 280 20.01 10.19 -12.78
CA ILE A 280 19.50 9.87 -11.44
C ILE A 280 18.91 8.46 -11.43
N VAL A 281 18.10 8.12 -12.43
CA VAL A 281 17.50 6.80 -12.60
C VAL A 281 18.59 5.73 -12.67
N ARG A 282 19.61 5.94 -13.48
CA ARG A 282 20.75 5.01 -13.62
C ARG A 282 21.43 4.78 -12.28
N ARG A 283 21.83 5.87 -11.57
CA ARG A 283 22.52 5.79 -10.26
C ARG A 283 21.68 5.07 -9.21
N LEU A 284 20.38 5.37 -9.09
CA LEU A 284 19.49 4.71 -8.14
C LEU A 284 19.26 3.23 -8.49
N THR A 285 19.19 2.90 -9.79
CA THR A 285 19.06 1.49 -10.26
C THR A 285 20.31 0.68 -9.92
N GLU A 286 21.50 1.25 -10.06
CA GLU A 286 22.76 0.63 -9.65
C GLU A 286 22.82 0.35 -8.14
N MET A 287 22.10 1.12 -7.34
CA MET A 287 21.93 0.90 -5.90
C MET A 287 20.77 -0.09 -5.58
N ASN A 288 20.22 -0.78 -6.59
CA ASN A 288 19.13 -1.75 -6.49
C ASN A 288 17.79 -1.17 -6.02
N PHE A 289 17.53 0.13 -6.23
CA PHE A 289 16.19 0.67 -6.03
C PHE A 289 15.29 0.27 -7.20
N GLU A 290 14.08 -0.19 -6.88
CA GLU A 290 13.04 -0.50 -7.84
C GLU A 290 11.96 0.59 -7.80
N PHE A 291 11.73 1.27 -8.92
CA PHE A 291 10.75 2.35 -9.02
C PHE A 291 10.17 2.46 -10.42
N SER A 292 9.07 3.17 -10.54
CA SER A 292 8.48 3.57 -11.81
C SER A 292 8.46 5.08 -11.93
N ILE A 293 8.62 5.60 -13.15
CA ILE A 293 8.52 7.02 -13.46
C ILE A 293 7.14 7.28 -14.09
N VAL A 294 6.43 8.27 -13.56
CA VAL A 294 5.22 8.82 -14.16
C VAL A 294 5.58 10.14 -14.84
N GLU A 295 5.48 10.15 -16.16
CA GLU A 295 5.97 11.24 -17.04
C GLU A 295 5.34 12.60 -16.78
N LYS A 296 4.15 12.64 -16.18
CA LYS A 296 3.47 13.89 -15.85
C LYS A 296 2.96 13.85 -14.41
N LEU A 297 3.31 14.88 -13.65
CA LEU A 297 2.75 15.08 -12.32
C LEU A 297 1.30 15.54 -12.43
N ASN A 298 0.37 14.59 -12.44
CA ASN A 298 -1.07 14.88 -12.50
C ASN A 298 -1.75 14.84 -11.13
N LYS A 299 -1.12 14.19 -10.15
CA LYS A 299 -1.61 14.07 -8.76
C LYS A 299 -0.44 14.03 -7.80
N GLY A 300 -0.59 14.63 -6.63
CA GLY A 300 0.36 14.54 -5.53
C GLY A 300 -0.24 15.13 -4.27
N LEU A 301 0.02 14.51 -3.11
CA LEU A 301 -0.44 14.97 -1.80
C LEU A 301 -1.95 15.25 -1.70
N GLY A 302 -2.76 14.45 -2.39
CA GLY A 302 -4.22 14.65 -2.45
C GLY A 302 -4.67 15.73 -3.42
N LEU A 303 -3.74 16.38 -4.12
CA LEU A 303 -4.04 17.38 -5.15
C LEU A 303 -4.18 16.74 -6.53
N SER A 304 -5.08 17.28 -7.33
CA SER A 304 -5.13 17.12 -8.77
C SER A 304 -4.38 18.29 -9.42
N ILE A 305 -3.47 17.98 -10.34
CA ILE A 305 -2.60 18.97 -10.98
C ILE A 305 -2.83 18.88 -12.48
N LYS A 306 -3.25 19.99 -13.07
CA LYS A 306 -3.37 20.14 -14.52
C LYS A 306 -2.39 21.21 -14.94
N ARG A 307 -1.60 20.95 -15.95
CA ARG A 307 -0.61 21.87 -16.49
C ARG A 307 -0.78 22.00 -17.99
N ASP A 308 -0.78 23.23 -18.46
CA ASP A 308 -0.50 23.60 -19.85
C ASP A 308 0.77 24.48 -19.93
N ASP A 309 0.97 25.16 -21.03
CA ASP A 309 2.18 25.97 -21.27
C ASP A 309 2.18 27.29 -20.48
N GLU A 310 1.02 27.79 -20.06
CA GLU A 310 0.88 29.10 -19.42
C GLU A 310 0.51 29.01 -17.94
N GLU A 311 -0.19 27.95 -17.53
CA GLU A 311 -0.67 27.82 -16.15
C GLU A 311 -0.53 26.41 -15.56
N ILE A 312 -0.54 26.34 -14.24
CA ILE A 312 -0.73 25.11 -13.48
C ILE A 312 -1.94 25.30 -12.57
N VAL A 313 -2.99 24.52 -12.82
CA VAL A 313 -4.19 24.47 -11.98
C VAL A 313 -4.05 23.37 -10.95
N VAL A 314 -4.12 23.76 -9.68
CA VAL A 314 -4.09 22.83 -8.54
C VAL A 314 -5.46 22.81 -7.89
N SER A 315 -6.05 21.62 -7.71
CA SER A 315 -7.40 21.46 -7.16
C SER A 315 -7.53 20.19 -6.31
N GLN A 316 -8.58 20.11 -5.51
CA GLN A 316 -8.89 18.96 -4.65
C GLN A 316 -10.33 18.47 -4.86
N PRO A 317 -10.74 18.06 -6.07
CA PRO A 317 -12.12 17.73 -6.37
C PRO A 317 -12.66 16.64 -5.44
N THR A 318 -11.90 15.56 -5.23
CA THR A 318 -12.33 14.45 -4.35
C THR A 318 -12.54 14.88 -2.89
N TYR A 319 -11.80 15.87 -2.41
CA TYR A 319 -11.97 16.39 -1.06
C TYR A 319 -13.17 17.33 -0.96
N VAL A 320 -13.41 18.13 -1.99
CA VAL A 320 -14.62 18.97 -2.10
C VAL A 320 -15.86 18.10 -2.12
N ASP A 321 -15.91 17.07 -2.99
CA ASP A 321 -17.01 16.10 -3.05
C ASP A 321 -17.27 15.44 -1.69
N PHE A 322 -16.20 15.07 -0.96
CA PHE A 322 -16.30 14.50 0.37
C PHE A 322 -16.93 15.48 1.38
N ILE A 323 -16.49 16.75 1.39
CA ILE A 323 -17.05 17.78 2.27
C ILE A 323 -18.53 18.02 1.94
N GLU A 324 -18.86 18.17 0.67
CA GLU A 324 -20.26 18.35 0.24
C GLU A 324 -21.15 17.22 0.75
N GLN A 325 -20.73 15.97 0.59
CA GLN A 325 -21.48 14.82 1.11
C GLN A 325 -21.65 14.79 2.63
N GLU A 326 -20.69 15.32 3.39
CA GLU A 326 -20.77 15.38 4.88
C GLU A 326 -21.67 16.52 5.36
N PHE A 327 -21.77 17.62 4.60
CA PHE A 327 -22.56 18.80 4.99
C PHE A 327 -23.97 18.85 4.36
N GLU A 328 -24.25 18.07 3.31
CA GLU A 328 -25.61 17.91 2.75
C GLU A 328 -26.50 16.96 3.57
N ASN A 329 -26.01 16.39 4.66
CA ASN A 329 -26.69 15.56 5.63
C ASN A 329 -26.84 16.28 6.96
#